data_9e2638ced1ef3bbf0309faae51105a51
#
_entry.id   9e2638ced1ef3bbf0309faae51105a51
#
_cell.length_a   1.000
_cell.length_b   1.000
_cell.length_c   1.000
_cell.angle_alpha   90.00
_cell.angle_beta   90.00
_cell.angle_gamma   90.00
#
_symmetry.space_group_name_H-M   'P 1'
#
loop_
_entity.id
_entity.type
_entity.pdbx_description
1 polymer ?
#
loop_
_entity_poly.entity_id
_entity_poly.type
_entity_poly.pdbx_seq_one_letter_code
_entity_poly.pdbx_strand_id
1 'polypeptide(L)'
;KENILLAINANTPIISGTTGWLDSYDEVSKYCTEKNSAFLYASNFSLGVNLFFELNKNLAKLMKTHQQYQIDMTEIHHTQKLDAPSGTAISLAEQIISENEIKNKWTLDATNSDEQIIINAQREGNVPGTHVVNYRSEIDTISIKHEAHSREGFAFGAVIAAEWIQNRKGIFSMHDVLFSS
;
A
#
# COMPACT_ATOMS: atom_id res chain seq x y z
N LYS A 1 5.65 -19.66 0.89
CA LYS A 1 6.53 -19.92 -0.27
C LYS A 1 6.15 -21.20 -0.99
N GLU A 2 6.08 -22.34 -0.29
CA GLU A 2 5.85 -23.67 -0.90
C GLU A 2 4.58 -23.69 -1.75
N ASN A 3 3.47 -23.12 -1.29
CA ASN A 3 2.20 -23.09 -2.03
C ASN A 3 2.32 -22.31 -3.34
N ILE A 4 3.14 -21.23 -3.35
CA ILE A 4 3.39 -20.45 -4.56
C ILE A 4 4.18 -21.29 -5.57
N LEU A 5 5.23 -21.97 -5.12
CA LEU A 5 6.05 -22.82 -5.98
C LEU A 5 5.26 -24.01 -6.54
N LEU A 6 4.35 -24.59 -5.76
CA LEU A 6 3.45 -25.66 -6.20
C LEU A 6 2.52 -25.18 -7.34
N ALA A 7 1.92 -24.02 -7.22
CA ALA A 7 1.06 -23.45 -8.26
C ALA A 7 1.85 -23.16 -9.54
N ILE A 8 3.05 -22.57 -9.42
CA ILE A 8 3.95 -22.31 -10.54
C ILE A 8 4.31 -23.62 -11.25
N ASN A 9 4.64 -24.68 -10.50
CA ASN A 9 4.94 -25.99 -11.07
C ASN A 9 3.75 -26.63 -11.80
N ALA A 10 2.54 -26.38 -11.31
CA ALA A 10 1.30 -26.82 -11.94
C ALA A 10 0.90 -25.94 -13.15
N ASN A 11 1.75 -24.97 -13.54
CA ASN A 11 1.47 -23.98 -14.58
C ASN A 11 0.15 -23.22 -14.33
N THR A 12 -0.17 -22.99 -13.06
CA THR A 12 -1.38 -22.27 -12.64
C THR A 12 -0.98 -20.86 -12.20
N PRO A 13 -1.57 -19.79 -12.79
CA PRO A 13 -1.39 -18.42 -12.31
C PRO A 13 -1.74 -18.31 -10.83
N ILE A 14 -0.94 -17.57 -10.08
CA ILE A 14 -1.16 -17.44 -8.64
C ILE A 14 -1.07 -15.99 -8.17
N ILE A 15 -1.98 -15.61 -7.25
CA ILE A 15 -1.91 -14.37 -6.49
C ILE A 15 -1.57 -14.66 -5.03
N SER A 16 -0.82 -13.80 -4.37
CA SER A 16 -0.46 -13.92 -2.96
C SER A 16 -0.60 -12.60 -2.22
N GLY A 17 -1.33 -12.63 -1.08
CA GLY A 17 -1.49 -11.50 -0.17
C GLY A 17 -0.77 -11.66 1.16
N THR A 18 -0.04 -12.77 1.36
CA THR A 18 0.70 -13.02 2.60
C THR A 18 2.10 -12.44 2.55
N THR A 19 2.63 -11.99 3.70
CA THR A 19 3.91 -11.28 3.78
C THR A 19 5.06 -12.09 4.37
N GLY A 20 4.79 -13.15 5.14
CA GLY A 20 5.79 -13.90 5.90
C GLY A 20 6.78 -14.74 5.07
N TRP A 21 6.85 -14.53 3.76
CA TRP A 21 7.75 -15.24 2.84
C TRP A 21 8.57 -14.27 1.95
N LEU A 22 8.44 -12.97 2.15
CA LEU A 22 9.01 -11.94 1.27
C LEU A 22 10.53 -11.97 1.17
N ASP A 23 11.23 -12.51 2.16
CA ASP A 23 12.69 -12.77 2.08
C ASP A 23 13.05 -13.71 0.91
N SER A 24 12.07 -14.47 0.39
CA SER A 24 12.21 -15.34 -0.77
C SER A 24 11.58 -14.76 -2.05
N TYR A 25 11.23 -13.47 -2.07
CA TYR A 25 10.52 -12.87 -3.21
C TYR A 25 11.29 -12.98 -4.52
N ASP A 26 12.58 -12.68 -4.49
CA ASP A 26 13.45 -12.75 -5.68
C ASP A 26 13.61 -14.17 -6.20
N GLU A 27 13.74 -15.15 -5.29
CA GLU A 27 13.80 -16.57 -5.64
C GLU A 27 12.52 -17.05 -6.33
N VAL A 28 11.36 -16.70 -5.76
CA VAL A 28 10.04 -17.04 -6.32
C VAL A 28 9.83 -16.37 -7.68
N SER A 29 10.20 -15.08 -7.80
CA SER A 29 10.08 -14.32 -9.04
C SER A 29 10.94 -14.90 -10.17
N LYS A 30 12.19 -15.24 -9.87
CA LYS A 30 13.09 -15.93 -10.79
C LYS A 30 12.50 -17.27 -11.24
N TYR A 31 12.04 -18.07 -10.29
CA TYR A 31 11.45 -19.38 -10.59
C TYR A 31 10.20 -19.27 -11.45
N CYS A 32 9.33 -18.30 -11.17
CA CYS A 32 8.14 -18.02 -11.99
C CYS A 32 8.52 -17.68 -13.44
N THR A 33 9.55 -16.86 -13.62
CA THR A 33 10.06 -16.47 -14.95
C THR A 33 10.64 -17.67 -15.69
N GLU A 34 11.46 -18.50 -15.03
CA GLU A 34 12.05 -19.73 -15.62
C GLU A 34 10.98 -20.73 -16.06
N LYS A 35 9.88 -20.82 -15.31
CA LYS A 35 8.73 -21.68 -15.64
C LYS A 35 7.75 -21.09 -16.61
N ASN A 36 7.99 -19.85 -17.10
CA ASN A 36 7.06 -19.10 -17.96
C ASN A 36 5.62 -19.12 -17.39
N SER A 37 5.51 -18.90 -16.08
CA SER A 37 4.25 -18.86 -15.33
C SER A 37 3.81 -17.43 -15.04
N ALA A 38 2.77 -17.23 -14.23
CA ALA A 38 2.29 -15.92 -13.81
C ALA A 38 2.15 -15.84 -12.30
N PHE A 39 2.69 -14.78 -11.71
CA PHE A 39 2.63 -14.54 -10.28
C PHE A 39 2.31 -13.08 -9.99
N LEU A 40 1.35 -12.83 -9.10
CA LEU A 40 1.01 -11.50 -8.62
C LEU A 40 1.12 -11.45 -7.10
N TYR A 41 1.89 -10.50 -6.61
CA TYR A 41 1.96 -10.20 -5.19
C TYR A 41 1.37 -8.82 -4.89
N ALA A 42 0.59 -8.75 -3.82
CA ALA A 42 0.16 -7.49 -3.23
C ALA A 42 -0.01 -7.63 -1.71
N SER A 43 0.52 -6.70 -0.94
CA SER A 43 0.26 -6.61 0.51
C SER A 43 -1.18 -6.18 0.81
N ASN A 44 -1.86 -5.58 -0.18
CA ASN A 44 -3.24 -5.13 -0.09
C ASN A 44 -3.93 -5.23 -1.46
N PHE A 45 -5.01 -5.98 -1.55
CA PHE A 45 -5.79 -6.16 -2.77
C PHE A 45 -6.95 -5.16 -2.93
N SER A 46 -7.26 -4.34 -1.93
CA SER A 46 -8.34 -3.36 -2.04
C SER A 46 -8.09 -2.39 -3.20
N LEU A 47 -9.03 -2.34 -4.15
CA LEU A 47 -9.00 -1.37 -5.25
C LEU A 47 -8.91 0.06 -4.72
N GLY A 48 -9.75 0.42 -3.73
CA GLY A 48 -9.76 1.75 -3.14
C GLY A 48 -8.42 2.13 -2.52
N VAL A 49 -7.76 1.21 -1.80
CA VAL A 49 -6.42 1.45 -1.22
C VAL A 49 -5.37 1.62 -2.30
N ASN A 50 -5.39 0.82 -3.36
CA ASN A 50 -4.41 0.93 -4.44
C ASN A 50 -4.60 2.21 -5.27
N LEU A 51 -5.84 2.63 -5.53
CA LEU A 51 -6.14 3.94 -6.13
C LEU A 51 -5.70 5.07 -5.21
N PHE A 52 -5.88 4.93 -3.91
CA PHE A 52 -5.44 5.89 -2.92
C PHE A 52 -3.90 6.01 -2.86
N PHE A 53 -3.16 4.91 -2.98
CA PHE A 53 -1.71 4.93 -3.12
C PHE A 53 -1.26 5.73 -4.35
N GLU A 54 -1.91 5.55 -5.50
CA GLU A 54 -1.57 6.30 -6.70
C GLU A 54 -1.89 7.79 -6.58
N LEU A 55 -3.05 8.12 -5.98
CA LEU A 55 -3.41 9.49 -5.66
C LEU A 55 -2.38 10.15 -4.72
N ASN A 56 -1.94 9.42 -3.68
CA ASN A 56 -0.95 9.89 -2.72
C ASN A 56 0.41 10.18 -3.39
N LYS A 57 0.88 9.28 -4.25
CA LYS A 57 2.12 9.50 -5.03
C LYS A 57 2.03 10.74 -5.91
N ASN A 58 0.92 10.89 -6.62
CA ASN A 58 0.73 12.05 -7.51
C ASN A 58 0.65 13.35 -6.72
N LEU A 59 -0.06 13.35 -5.58
CA LEU A 59 -0.10 14.51 -4.69
C LEU A 59 1.29 14.82 -4.12
N ALA A 60 2.04 13.82 -3.66
CA ALA A 60 3.40 14.01 -3.15
C ALA A 60 4.32 14.66 -4.20
N LYS A 61 4.25 14.23 -5.47
CA LYS A 61 4.99 14.86 -6.58
C LYS A 61 4.60 16.32 -6.79
N LEU A 62 3.30 16.65 -6.76
CA LEU A 62 2.81 18.01 -6.89
C LEU A 62 3.29 18.89 -5.72
N MET A 63 3.33 18.34 -4.51
CA MET A 63 3.70 19.06 -3.30
C MET A 63 5.22 19.17 -3.06
N LYS A 64 6.04 18.49 -3.86
CA LYS A 64 7.50 18.41 -3.69
C LYS A 64 8.19 19.75 -3.49
N THR A 65 7.81 20.77 -4.25
CA THR A 65 8.40 22.11 -4.21
C THR A 65 7.68 23.07 -3.26
N HIS A 66 6.63 22.63 -2.57
CA HIS A 66 5.80 23.46 -1.69
C HIS A 66 6.13 23.21 -0.21
N GLN A 67 7.34 23.61 0.20
CA GLN A 67 7.89 23.33 1.54
C GLN A 67 7.15 24.03 2.68
N GLN A 68 6.29 25.02 2.38
CA GLN A 68 5.43 25.69 3.36
C GLN A 68 4.32 24.79 3.91
N TYR A 69 4.07 23.62 3.30
CA TYR A 69 3.09 22.67 3.79
C TYR A 69 3.74 21.63 4.71
N GLN A 70 3.27 21.58 5.94
CA GLN A 70 3.58 20.48 6.88
C GLN A 70 2.73 19.27 6.55
N ILE A 71 3.32 18.07 6.72
CA ILE A 71 2.67 16.82 6.37
C ILE A 71 2.40 16.03 7.65
N ASP A 72 1.15 15.66 7.85
CA ASP A 72 0.72 14.73 8.90
C ASP A 72 -0.21 13.65 8.34
N MET A 73 -0.29 12.54 9.04
CA MET A 73 -1.15 11.43 8.67
C MET A 73 -1.94 10.95 9.86
N THR A 74 -3.15 10.46 9.61
CA THR A 74 -3.98 9.77 10.60
C THR A 74 -4.43 8.43 10.04
N GLU A 75 -4.31 7.38 10.84
CA GLU A 75 -4.93 6.10 10.57
C GLU A 75 -5.85 5.68 11.71
N ILE A 76 -7.00 5.07 11.39
CA ILE A 76 -7.97 4.59 12.37
C ILE A 76 -8.30 3.15 12.02
N HIS A 77 -8.15 2.23 12.98
CA HIS A 77 -8.50 0.82 12.85
C HIS A 77 -9.21 0.31 14.09
N HIS A 78 -9.80 -0.89 13.98
CA HIS A 78 -10.45 -1.56 15.10
C HIS A 78 -9.50 -1.81 16.27
N THR A 79 -10.04 -1.91 17.48
CA THR A 79 -9.29 -2.04 18.74
C THR A 79 -8.45 -3.32 18.84
N GLN A 80 -8.76 -4.36 18.05
CA GLN A 80 -8.01 -5.64 18.02
C GLN A 80 -6.80 -5.62 17.11
N LYS A 81 -6.53 -4.52 16.37
CA LYS A 81 -5.35 -4.41 15.52
C LYS A 81 -4.10 -4.16 16.38
N LEU A 82 -3.14 -5.08 16.32
CA LEU A 82 -1.95 -5.08 17.17
C LEU A 82 -0.82 -4.19 16.64
N ASP A 83 -0.61 -4.20 15.32
CA ASP A 83 0.42 -3.40 14.67
C ASP A 83 0.03 -1.92 14.62
N ALA A 84 0.98 -1.04 14.91
CA ALA A 84 0.88 0.41 14.75
C ALA A 84 2.27 0.97 14.35
N PRO A 85 2.35 1.79 13.28
CA PRO A 85 1.26 2.08 12.35
C PRO A 85 0.94 0.87 11.46
N SER A 86 -0.21 0.93 10.75
CA SER A 86 -0.58 -0.11 9.78
C SER A 86 0.36 -0.14 8.59
N GLY A 87 0.51 -1.30 7.93
CA GLY A 87 1.30 -1.41 6.70
C GLY A 87 0.87 -0.42 5.61
N THR A 88 -0.43 -0.13 5.50
CA THR A 88 -0.95 0.90 4.58
C THR A 88 -0.44 2.30 4.94
N ALA A 89 -0.45 2.66 6.21
CA ALA A 89 0.06 3.97 6.66
C ALA A 89 1.58 4.10 6.42
N ILE A 90 2.34 3.03 6.67
CA ILE A 90 3.79 2.97 6.35
C ILE A 90 4.01 3.20 4.86
N SER A 91 3.31 2.46 4.00
CA SER A 91 3.45 2.59 2.54
C SER A 91 3.11 4.01 2.04
N LEU A 92 2.07 4.64 2.59
CA LEU A 92 1.72 6.03 2.26
C LEU A 92 2.83 7.00 2.67
N ALA A 93 3.39 6.85 3.88
CA ALA A 93 4.48 7.69 4.36
C ALA A 93 5.76 7.52 3.52
N GLU A 94 6.12 6.28 3.19
CA GLU A 94 7.29 5.97 2.35
C GLU A 94 7.16 6.56 0.94
N GLN A 95 5.96 6.52 0.35
CA GLN A 95 5.69 7.16 -0.94
C GLN A 95 5.91 8.68 -0.88
N ILE A 96 5.49 9.33 0.20
CA ILE A 96 5.71 10.76 0.39
C ILE A 96 7.18 11.06 0.59
N ILE A 97 7.87 10.29 1.43
CA ILE A 97 9.31 10.43 1.71
C ILE A 97 10.13 10.28 0.43
N SER A 98 9.76 9.34 -0.45
CA SER A 98 10.48 9.12 -1.71
C SER A 98 10.45 10.31 -2.67
N GLU A 99 9.45 11.18 -2.56
CA GLU A 99 9.29 12.38 -3.39
C GLU A 99 9.69 13.67 -2.66
N ASN A 100 9.89 13.63 -1.34
CA ASN A 100 10.14 14.81 -0.50
C ASN A 100 11.65 14.97 -0.21
N GLU A 101 12.16 16.19 -0.26
CA GLU A 101 13.59 16.48 -0.03
C GLU A 101 13.91 16.70 1.46
N ILE A 102 12.91 17.00 2.29
CA ILE A 102 13.07 17.31 3.72
C ILE A 102 12.66 16.10 4.57
N LYS A 103 11.46 15.53 4.28
CA LYS A 103 10.95 14.38 5.03
C LYS A 103 11.73 13.12 4.69
N ASN A 104 12.38 12.51 5.67
CA ASN A 104 13.24 11.33 5.50
C ASN A 104 12.80 10.12 6.33
N LYS A 105 11.86 10.30 7.26
CA LYS A 105 11.31 9.22 8.09
C LYS A 105 9.91 9.55 8.59
N TRP A 106 9.21 8.53 9.05
CA TRP A 106 7.95 8.68 9.78
C TRP A 106 8.13 8.34 11.27
N THR A 107 7.21 8.80 12.11
CA THR A 107 7.20 8.54 13.55
C THR A 107 5.77 8.49 14.09
N LEU A 108 5.58 7.75 15.19
CA LEU A 108 4.35 7.80 15.99
C LEU A 108 4.41 8.87 17.08
N ASP A 109 5.61 9.37 17.38
CA ASP A 109 5.82 10.38 18.42
C ASP A 109 5.53 11.78 17.87
N ALA A 110 4.75 12.55 18.63
CA ALA A 110 4.40 13.93 18.28
C ALA A 110 5.55 14.95 18.47
N THR A 111 6.78 14.50 18.68
CA THR A 111 7.95 15.38 18.80
C THR A 111 8.29 15.93 17.42
N ASN A 112 8.01 17.23 17.26
CA ASN A 112 8.20 17.95 16.00
C ASN A 112 9.66 17.93 15.54
N SER A 113 9.89 17.29 14.41
CA SER A 113 11.05 17.53 13.58
C SER A 113 10.52 17.78 12.15
N ASP A 114 11.01 18.83 11.51
CA ASP A 114 10.66 19.12 10.12
C ASP A 114 11.00 17.97 9.16
N GLU A 115 11.88 17.09 9.58
CA GLU A 115 12.31 15.92 8.80
C GLU A 115 11.37 14.70 8.91
N GLN A 116 10.37 14.75 9.79
CA GLN A 116 9.52 13.59 10.08
C GLN A 116 8.08 13.79 9.59
N ILE A 117 7.45 12.69 9.21
CA ILE A 117 6.00 12.60 9.02
C ILE A 117 5.41 11.99 10.28
N ILE A 118 4.55 12.72 10.97
CA ILE A 118 3.83 12.20 12.14
C ILE A 118 2.66 11.35 11.67
N ILE A 119 2.59 10.10 12.14
CA ILE A 119 1.45 9.21 11.92
C ILE A 119 0.69 9.08 13.23
N ASN A 120 -0.52 9.63 13.29
CA ASN A 120 -1.44 9.47 14.41
C ASN A 120 -2.23 8.16 14.24
N ALA A 121 -1.82 7.11 14.93
CA ALA A 121 -2.44 5.79 14.87
C ALA A 121 -3.52 5.66 15.96
N GLN A 122 -4.80 5.61 15.53
CA GLN A 122 -5.95 5.49 16.42
C GLN A 122 -6.55 4.08 16.38
N ARG A 123 -7.13 3.65 17.49
CA ARG A 123 -7.82 2.37 17.61
C ARG A 123 -9.22 2.62 18.13
N GLU A 124 -10.23 2.35 17.28
CA GLU A 124 -11.61 2.71 17.57
C GLU A 124 -12.59 1.62 17.12
N GLY A 125 -13.38 1.11 18.04
CA GLY A 125 -14.48 0.19 17.79
C GLY A 125 -14.14 -0.94 16.80
N ASN A 126 -14.93 -1.04 15.75
CA ASN A 126 -14.78 -2.04 14.68
C ASN A 126 -14.39 -1.41 13.33
N VAL A 127 -13.76 -0.24 13.32
CA VAL A 127 -13.37 0.48 12.09
C VAL A 127 -12.48 -0.42 11.22
N PRO A 128 -12.89 -0.75 9.97
CA PRO A 128 -12.12 -1.63 9.10
C PRO A 128 -10.77 -1.04 8.67
N GLY A 129 -10.72 0.28 8.50
CA GLY A 129 -9.51 1.04 8.19
C GLY A 129 -9.85 2.38 7.55
N THR A 130 -9.31 3.46 8.13
CA THR A 130 -9.37 4.82 7.59
C THR A 130 -7.96 5.38 7.53
N HIS A 131 -7.61 6.04 6.44
CA HIS A 131 -6.31 6.70 6.27
C HIS A 131 -6.54 8.11 5.73
N VAL A 132 -5.90 9.08 6.35
CA VAL A 132 -5.93 10.49 5.95
C VAL A 132 -4.51 10.99 5.82
N VAL A 133 -4.22 11.68 4.74
CA VAL A 133 -2.97 12.41 4.52
C VAL A 133 -3.30 13.89 4.39
N ASN A 134 -2.66 14.70 5.18
CA ASN A 134 -2.86 16.15 5.20
C ASN A 134 -1.57 16.87 4.83
N TYR A 135 -1.71 17.90 4.01
CA TYR A 135 -0.72 18.93 3.74
C TYR A 135 -1.28 20.26 4.26
N ARG A 136 -0.67 20.82 5.31
CA ARG A 136 -1.17 22.01 6.03
C ARG A 136 -0.22 23.19 5.89
N SER A 137 -0.75 24.35 5.53
CA SER A 137 -0.07 25.62 5.62
C SER A 137 -0.80 26.56 6.60
N GLU A 138 -0.27 27.76 6.80
CA GLU A 138 -0.98 28.81 7.56
C GLU A 138 -2.26 29.29 6.85
N ILE A 139 -2.36 29.07 5.54
CA ILE A 139 -3.44 29.60 4.71
C ILE A 139 -4.55 28.57 4.51
N ASP A 140 -4.17 27.30 4.25
CA ASP A 140 -5.12 26.25 3.87
C ASP A 140 -4.62 24.84 4.23
N THR A 141 -5.48 23.87 4.00
CA THR A 141 -5.15 22.44 4.15
C THR A 141 -5.65 21.66 2.92
N ILE A 142 -4.77 20.87 2.33
CA ILE A 142 -5.14 19.87 1.33
C ILE A 142 -5.18 18.52 2.02
N SER A 143 -6.31 17.80 1.94
CA SER A 143 -6.49 16.50 2.57
C SER A 143 -6.97 15.47 1.55
N ILE A 144 -6.38 14.29 1.59
CA ILE A 144 -6.93 13.11 0.90
C ILE A 144 -7.29 12.05 1.94
N LYS A 145 -8.43 11.39 1.75
CA LYS A 145 -8.96 10.38 2.68
C LYS A 145 -9.41 9.13 1.93
N HIS A 146 -9.03 7.98 2.46
CA HIS A 146 -9.63 6.68 2.14
C HIS A 146 -10.28 6.12 3.41
N GLU A 147 -11.51 5.63 3.28
CA GLU A 147 -12.27 4.99 4.36
C GLU A 147 -12.89 3.69 3.85
N ALA A 148 -12.48 2.58 4.44
CA ALA A 148 -13.09 1.28 4.18
C ALA A 148 -14.37 1.15 5.03
N HIS A 149 -15.50 0.82 4.39
CA HIS A 149 -16.76 0.57 5.10
C HIS A 149 -16.92 -0.91 5.49
N SER A 150 -16.25 -1.81 4.76
CA SER A 150 -16.24 -3.24 5.05
C SER A 150 -14.90 -3.87 4.61
N ARG A 151 -14.69 -5.14 4.96
CA ARG A 151 -13.56 -5.93 4.47
C ARG A 151 -13.78 -6.57 3.09
N GLU A 152 -14.96 -6.46 2.53
CA GLU A 152 -15.31 -7.04 1.22
C GLU A 152 -14.44 -6.50 0.09
N GLY A 153 -14.01 -5.23 0.17
CA GLY A 153 -13.14 -4.62 -0.82
C GLY A 153 -11.81 -5.35 -1.02
N PHE A 154 -11.27 -5.99 0.02
CA PHE A 154 -10.04 -6.79 -0.09
C PHE A 154 -10.28 -8.09 -0.84
N ALA A 155 -11.37 -8.81 -0.51
CA ALA A 155 -11.75 -10.05 -1.18
C ALA A 155 -12.11 -9.80 -2.65
N PHE A 156 -12.89 -8.76 -2.91
CA PHE A 156 -13.28 -8.37 -4.27
C PHE A 156 -12.06 -8.03 -5.15
N GLY A 157 -11.13 -7.25 -4.64
CA GLY A 157 -9.91 -6.92 -5.37
C GLY A 157 -9.02 -8.14 -5.63
N ALA A 158 -8.99 -9.11 -4.71
CA ALA A 158 -8.29 -10.37 -4.95
C ALA A 158 -8.93 -11.18 -6.08
N VAL A 159 -10.26 -11.22 -6.17
CA VAL A 159 -10.97 -11.88 -7.29
C VAL A 159 -10.63 -11.19 -8.62
N ILE A 160 -10.69 -9.86 -8.67
CA ILE A 160 -10.31 -9.10 -9.87
C ILE A 160 -8.87 -9.41 -10.29
N ALA A 161 -7.92 -9.43 -9.35
CA ALA A 161 -6.53 -9.76 -9.64
C ALA A 161 -6.38 -11.20 -10.16
N ALA A 162 -7.14 -12.16 -9.60
CA ALA A 162 -7.13 -13.55 -10.03
C ALA A 162 -7.73 -13.73 -11.43
N GLU A 163 -8.76 -12.98 -11.79
CA GLU A 163 -9.33 -12.96 -13.14
C GLU A 163 -8.37 -12.28 -14.13
N TRP A 164 -7.79 -11.14 -13.73
CA TRP A 164 -6.91 -10.37 -14.59
C TRP A 164 -5.63 -11.12 -14.97
N ILE A 165 -5.04 -11.90 -14.04
CA ILE A 165 -3.79 -12.61 -14.27
C ILE A 165 -3.94 -13.81 -15.23
N GLN A 166 -5.17 -14.25 -15.53
CA GLN A 166 -5.41 -15.38 -16.44
C GLN A 166 -4.80 -15.12 -17.80
N ASN A 167 -4.16 -16.15 -18.36
CA ASN A 167 -3.47 -16.12 -19.67
C ASN A 167 -2.31 -15.11 -19.77
N ARG A 168 -1.88 -14.52 -18.67
CA ARG A 168 -0.68 -13.66 -18.61
C ARG A 168 0.54 -14.47 -18.20
N LYS A 169 1.71 -13.94 -18.44
CA LYS A 169 3.00 -14.52 -18.04
C LYS A 169 3.88 -13.41 -17.48
N GLY A 170 4.50 -13.64 -16.34
CA GLY A 170 5.38 -12.68 -15.69
C GLY A 170 5.05 -12.44 -14.22
N ILE A 171 5.69 -11.42 -13.67
CA ILE A 171 5.52 -10.97 -12.29
C ILE A 171 4.71 -9.68 -12.31
N PHE A 172 3.66 -9.63 -11.50
CA PHE A 172 2.69 -8.55 -11.51
C PHE A 172 2.39 -8.05 -10.10
N SER A 173 1.84 -6.84 -10.05
CA SER A 173 1.36 -6.14 -8.86
C SER A 173 -0.09 -5.66 -9.08
N MET A 174 -0.72 -5.10 -8.04
CA MET A 174 -2.01 -4.43 -8.19
C MET A 174 -1.96 -3.19 -9.08
N HIS A 175 -0.80 -2.55 -9.21
CA HIS A 175 -0.61 -1.45 -10.13
C HIS A 175 -0.84 -1.92 -11.58
N ASP A 176 -0.30 -3.09 -11.95
CA ASP A 176 -0.50 -3.65 -13.28
C ASP A 176 -1.98 -3.98 -13.53
N VAL A 177 -2.68 -4.52 -12.53
CA VAL A 177 -4.12 -4.83 -12.61
C VAL A 177 -4.95 -3.59 -12.90
N LEU A 178 -4.60 -2.46 -12.28
CA LEU A 178 -5.43 -1.25 -12.30
C LEU A 178 -5.07 -0.27 -13.43
N PHE A 179 -3.81 -0.26 -13.88
CA PHE A 179 -3.31 0.81 -14.75
C PHE A 179 -2.63 0.31 -16.04
N SER A 180 -2.43 -1.03 -16.20
CA SER A 180 -1.96 -1.56 -17.48
C SER A 180 -3.16 -1.77 -18.42
N SER A 181 -3.24 -0.97 -19.44
CA SER A 181 -4.18 -1.11 -20.57
C SER A 181 -3.82 -2.30 -21.47
#